data_37ea3d1567b88aea41261f448863fc0e
#
_entry.id   37ea3d1567b88aea41261f448863fc0e
#
_cell.length_a   1.000
_cell.length_b   1.000
_cell.length_c   1.000
_cell.angle_alpha   90.00
_cell.angle_beta   90.00
_cell.angle_gamma   90.00
#
_symmetry.space_group_name_H-M   'P 1'
#
loop_
_entity.id
_entity.type
_entity.pdbx_description
1 polymer ?
#
loop_
_entity_poly.entity_id
_entity_poly.type
_entity_poly.pdbx_seq_one_letter_code
_entity_poly.pdbx_strand_id
1 'polypeptide(L)'
;MFALALLALVMSPGLASAQVVSSSELIENSAKFDGQVIIFRGEVVGDILRRGEYACITVNDHAYSRHPVREGGKLVGGNQGFGIWVPLEETGEIRHIGGYRHRGEIVEIVGIFNQSCPQHGGDMDIHALELSVIQPGRSYQEIPNVRRALVALLLMVLSLTMFWLNRWKRKRTPLP
;
A
#
# COMPACT_ATOMS: atom_id res chain seq x y z
N MET A 1 64.71 28.80 -18.04
CA MET A 1 63.42 29.14 -17.44
C MET A 1 62.44 28.05 -17.86
N PHE A 2 62.23 27.06 -17.00
CA PHE A 2 61.24 25.98 -17.22
C PHE A 2 59.94 26.37 -16.54
N ALA A 3 58.86 26.56 -17.32
CA ALA A 3 57.51 26.77 -16.80
C ALA A 3 56.88 25.42 -16.48
N LEU A 4 56.67 25.14 -15.21
CA LEU A 4 55.93 23.96 -14.71
C LEU A 4 54.44 24.27 -14.84
N ALA A 5 53.75 23.68 -15.85
CA ALA A 5 52.30 23.71 -15.95
C ALA A 5 51.70 22.70 -14.98
N LEU A 6 51.10 23.20 -13.91
CA LEU A 6 50.37 22.42 -12.93
C LEU A 6 48.98 22.09 -13.49
N LEU A 7 48.80 20.87 -14.00
CA LEU A 7 47.50 20.36 -14.48
C LEU A 7 46.65 20.00 -13.29
N ALA A 8 45.76 20.89 -12.88
CA ALA A 8 44.76 20.59 -11.82
C ALA A 8 43.71 19.65 -12.41
N LEU A 9 43.77 18.37 -12.00
CA LEU A 9 42.76 17.37 -12.28
C LEU A 9 41.51 17.67 -11.44
N VAL A 10 40.53 18.34 -12.03
CA VAL A 10 39.21 18.57 -11.41
C VAL A 10 38.50 17.22 -11.39
N MET A 11 38.54 16.54 -10.25
CA MET A 11 37.66 15.39 -9.97
C MET A 11 36.23 15.94 -9.86
N SER A 12 35.47 15.86 -10.93
CA SER A 12 34.02 16.04 -10.86
C SER A 12 33.45 14.94 -9.98
N PRO A 13 32.69 15.24 -8.89
CA PRO A 13 31.97 14.22 -8.16
C PRO A 13 31.00 13.58 -9.17
N GLY A 14 31.20 12.30 -9.45
CA GLY A 14 30.27 11.52 -10.25
C GLY A 14 28.89 11.65 -9.61
N LEU A 15 27.92 12.15 -10.37
CA LEU A 15 26.51 12.09 -10.01
C LEU A 15 26.21 10.60 -9.81
N ALA A 16 26.11 10.18 -8.56
CA ALA A 16 25.63 8.85 -8.23
C ALA A 16 24.23 8.75 -8.82
N SER A 17 24.09 8.02 -9.93
CA SER A 17 22.78 7.74 -10.52
C SER A 17 22.00 6.92 -9.53
N ALA A 18 20.93 7.48 -8.98
CA ALA A 18 20.05 6.74 -8.07
C ALA A 18 19.51 5.52 -8.82
N GLN A 19 19.68 4.34 -8.23
CA GLN A 19 19.26 3.06 -8.80
C GLN A 19 17.83 2.77 -8.40
N VAL A 20 17.00 2.28 -9.34
CA VAL A 20 15.69 1.72 -9.01
C VAL A 20 15.89 0.37 -8.33
N VAL A 21 15.39 0.24 -7.11
CA VAL A 21 15.58 -0.95 -6.25
C VAL A 21 14.23 -1.49 -5.80
N SER A 22 14.08 -2.82 -5.73
CA SER A 22 12.89 -3.49 -5.21
C SER A 22 12.97 -3.70 -3.70
N SER A 23 11.80 -3.91 -3.05
CA SER A 23 11.74 -4.25 -1.63
C SER A 23 12.52 -5.52 -1.30
N SER A 24 12.44 -6.55 -2.14
CA SER A 24 13.20 -7.79 -1.96
C SER A 24 14.70 -7.54 -1.98
N GLU A 25 15.17 -6.71 -2.92
CA GLU A 25 16.60 -6.38 -3.03
C GLU A 25 17.09 -5.55 -1.84
N LEU A 26 16.27 -4.62 -1.34
CA LEU A 26 16.57 -3.84 -0.14
C LEU A 26 16.67 -4.72 1.11
N ILE A 27 15.79 -5.71 1.25
CA ILE A 27 15.79 -6.64 2.40
C ILE A 27 17.00 -7.58 2.32
N GLU A 28 17.25 -8.17 1.16
CA GLU A 28 18.33 -9.16 0.99
C GLU A 28 19.72 -8.53 1.07
N ASN A 29 19.87 -7.28 0.64
CA ASN A 29 21.16 -6.58 0.56
C ASN A 29 21.16 -5.26 1.34
N SER A 30 20.44 -5.20 2.47
CA SER A 30 20.20 -3.97 3.22
C SER A 30 21.46 -3.17 3.56
N ALA A 31 22.52 -3.87 3.99
CA ALA A 31 23.81 -3.23 4.31
C ALA A 31 24.49 -2.55 3.11
N LYS A 32 24.20 -3.01 1.89
CA LYS A 32 24.74 -2.39 0.66
C LYS A 32 24.09 -1.03 0.38
N PHE A 33 22.81 -0.90 0.69
CA PHE A 33 22.02 0.29 0.38
C PHE A 33 21.91 1.28 1.54
N ASP A 34 22.39 0.90 2.74
CA ASP A 34 22.29 1.72 3.94
C ASP A 34 22.92 3.12 3.75
N GLY A 35 22.16 4.17 4.00
CA GLY A 35 22.54 5.55 3.80
C GLY A 35 22.62 6.00 2.33
N GLN A 36 22.26 5.14 1.36
CA GLN A 36 22.31 5.51 -0.04
C GLN A 36 21.01 6.12 -0.55
N VAL A 37 21.13 7.00 -1.54
CA VAL A 37 19.99 7.53 -2.27
C VAL A 37 19.56 6.49 -3.32
N ILE A 38 18.31 6.05 -3.21
CA ILE A 38 17.69 5.05 -4.09
C ILE A 38 16.42 5.60 -4.74
N ILE A 39 15.95 4.94 -5.79
CA ILE A 39 14.64 5.13 -6.37
C ILE A 39 13.79 3.90 -6.00
N PHE A 40 12.68 4.11 -5.32
CA PHE A 40 11.73 3.07 -4.97
C PHE A 40 10.38 3.35 -5.65
N ARG A 41 9.77 2.32 -6.24
CA ARG A 41 8.49 2.45 -6.93
C ARG A 41 7.50 1.44 -6.40
N GLY A 42 6.28 1.87 -6.16
CA GLY A 42 5.22 0.95 -5.72
C GLY A 42 3.87 1.62 -5.55
N GLU A 43 2.90 0.83 -5.17
CA GLU A 43 1.54 1.29 -4.88
C GLU A 43 1.47 1.76 -3.42
N VAL A 44 0.92 2.96 -3.19
CA VAL A 44 0.60 3.42 -1.84
C VAL A 44 -0.55 2.59 -1.30
N VAL A 45 -0.34 1.92 -0.15
CA VAL A 45 -1.32 1.03 0.48
C VAL A 45 -1.51 1.39 1.96
N GLY A 46 -2.64 0.97 2.55
CA GLY A 46 -2.92 1.20 3.97
C GLY A 46 -3.42 2.61 4.27
N ASP A 47 -2.69 3.34 5.12
CA ASP A 47 -3.08 4.66 5.60
C ASP A 47 -1.90 5.65 5.54
N ILE A 48 -2.21 6.95 5.49
CA ILE A 48 -1.23 8.03 5.65
C ILE A 48 -1.18 8.42 7.13
N LEU A 49 -0.13 8.01 7.81
CA LEU A 49 0.06 8.27 9.24
C LEU A 49 0.80 9.57 9.47
N ARG A 50 0.07 10.63 9.79
CA ARG A 50 0.66 11.96 10.04
C ARG A 50 1.44 12.00 11.35
N ARG A 51 2.65 12.54 11.32
CA ARG A 51 3.57 12.67 12.46
C ARG A 51 4.29 14.04 12.39
N GLY A 52 3.68 15.08 12.97
CA GLY A 52 4.21 16.44 12.91
C GLY A 52 4.27 16.97 11.48
N GLU A 53 5.45 17.36 11.04
CA GLU A 53 5.72 17.87 9.68
C GLU A 53 5.91 16.77 8.65
N TYR A 54 5.89 15.50 9.07
CA TYR A 54 6.06 14.33 8.22
C TYR A 54 4.83 13.45 8.25
N ALA A 55 4.77 12.56 7.29
CA ALA A 55 3.86 11.43 7.27
C ALA A 55 4.61 10.14 6.97
N CYS A 56 4.17 9.05 7.60
CA CYS A 56 4.60 7.72 7.22
C CYS A 56 3.54 7.11 6.30
N ILE A 57 3.94 6.71 5.11
CA ILE A 57 3.11 5.97 4.14
C ILE A 57 3.71 4.58 3.94
N THR A 58 2.88 3.64 3.55
CA THR A 58 3.36 2.30 3.16
C THR A 58 3.28 2.18 1.64
N VAL A 59 4.39 1.81 1.02
CA VAL A 59 4.48 1.60 -0.43
C VAL A 59 4.84 0.16 -0.70
N ASN A 60 4.04 -0.51 -1.54
CA ASN A 60 4.16 -1.92 -1.88
C ASN A 60 4.48 -2.08 -3.37
N ASP A 61 5.63 -2.67 -3.69
CA ASP A 61 6.07 -2.98 -5.05
C ASP A 61 5.66 -4.39 -5.51
N HIS A 62 5.08 -5.20 -4.61
CA HIS A 62 4.63 -6.56 -4.88
C HIS A 62 3.14 -6.62 -5.18
N ALA A 63 2.74 -7.61 -5.97
CA ALA A 63 1.34 -7.94 -6.12
C ALA A 63 0.74 -8.41 -4.78
N TYR A 64 -0.52 -8.08 -4.50
CA TYR A 64 -1.24 -8.52 -3.31
C TYR A 64 -2.70 -8.87 -3.61
N SER A 65 -3.28 -9.70 -2.75
CA SER A 65 -4.68 -10.10 -2.85
C SER A 65 -5.62 -8.94 -2.52
N ARG A 66 -6.43 -8.52 -3.50
CA ARG A 66 -7.42 -7.44 -3.31
C ARG A 66 -8.76 -7.92 -2.75
N HIS A 67 -8.99 -9.23 -2.75
CA HIS A 67 -10.19 -9.85 -2.20
C HIS A 67 -9.81 -10.86 -1.12
N PRO A 68 -10.56 -10.93 -0.01
CA PRO A 68 -10.34 -11.94 1.01
C PRO A 68 -10.40 -13.36 0.43
N VAL A 69 -9.48 -14.23 0.82
CA VAL A 69 -9.43 -15.62 0.34
C VAL A 69 -10.72 -16.38 0.62
N ARG A 70 -11.32 -16.14 1.80
CA ARG A 70 -12.63 -16.71 2.18
C ARG A 70 -13.80 -16.27 1.29
N GLU A 71 -13.63 -15.22 0.51
CA GLU A 71 -14.61 -14.70 -0.45
C GLU A 71 -14.26 -15.08 -1.89
N GLY A 72 -13.28 -15.97 -2.09
CA GLY A 72 -12.85 -16.48 -3.38
C GLY A 72 -11.67 -15.71 -3.98
N GLY A 73 -11.02 -14.84 -3.21
CA GLY A 73 -9.77 -14.20 -3.61
C GLY A 73 -8.64 -15.22 -3.69
N LYS A 74 -7.71 -15.00 -4.61
CA LYS A 74 -6.48 -15.79 -4.72
C LYS A 74 -5.38 -15.16 -3.90
N LEU A 75 -4.58 -15.97 -3.20
CA LEU A 75 -3.33 -15.51 -2.62
C LEU A 75 -2.38 -15.10 -3.73
N VAL A 76 -1.94 -13.85 -3.72
CA VAL A 76 -1.03 -13.29 -4.72
C VAL A 76 0.03 -12.48 -3.99
N GLY A 77 1.30 -12.75 -4.32
CA GLY A 77 2.47 -12.00 -3.83
C GLY A 77 2.76 -12.11 -2.34
N GLY A 78 3.80 -11.43 -1.90
CA GLY A 78 4.28 -11.42 -0.53
C GLY A 78 3.68 -10.31 0.35
N ASN A 79 3.00 -9.34 -0.23
CA ASN A 79 2.45 -8.16 0.45
C ASN A 79 3.51 -7.45 1.33
N GLN A 80 4.68 -7.24 0.78
CA GLN A 80 5.78 -6.55 1.47
C GLN A 80 5.65 -5.05 1.18
N GLY A 81 5.19 -4.29 2.17
CA GLY A 81 5.17 -2.84 2.10
C GLY A 81 6.35 -2.25 2.85
N PHE A 82 6.99 -1.24 2.26
CA PHE A 82 8.02 -0.44 2.92
C PHE A 82 7.43 0.81 3.57
N GLY A 83 7.86 1.10 4.80
CA GLY A 83 7.58 2.36 5.47
C GLY A 83 8.39 3.49 4.84
N ILE A 84 7.71 4.52 4.36
CA ILE A 84 8.33 5.68 3.74
C ILE A 84 7.95 6.91 4.54
N TRP A 85 8.95 7.65 4.98
CA TRP A 85 8.77 8.94 5.64
C TRP A 85 8.87 10.04 4.60
N VAL A 86 7.80 10.80 4.46
CA VAL A 86 7.68 11.89 3.46
C VAL A 86 7.32 13.20 4.16
N PRO A 87 7.74 14.37 3.66
CA PRO A 87 7.19 15.65 4.08
C PRO A 87 5.66 15.63 3.93
N LEU A 88 4.94 16.13 4.94
CA LEU A 88 3.49 16.08 4.97
C LEU A 88 2.84 16.74 3.74
N GLU A 89 3.46 17.82 3.25
CA GLU A 89 2.99 18.55 2.07
C GLU A 89 2.99 17.73 0.79
N GLU A 90 3.94 16.81 0.61
CA GLU A 90 4.01 15.94 -0.58
C GLU A 90 2.90 14.88 -0.61
N THR A 91 2.30 14.57 0.54
CA THR A 91 1.17 13.63 0.60
C THR A 91 -0.11 14.16 -0.04
N GLY A 92 -0.17 15.45 -0.33
CA GLY A 92 -1.34 16.10 -0.96
C GLY A 92 -1.67 15.61 -2.36
N GLU A 93 -0.71 15.01 -3.06
CA GLU A 93 -0.89 14.40 -4.37
C GLU A 93 -1.52 13.00 -4.30
N ILE A 94 -1.46 12.33 -3.14
CA ILE A 94 -1.99 10.99 -2.95
C ILE A 94 -3.49 11.08 -2.67
N ARG A 95 -4.32 10.74 -3.66
CA ARG A 95 -5.79 10.81 -3.60
C ARG A 95 -6.42 9.45 -3.32
N HIS A 96 -5.82 8.37 -3.79
CA HIS A 96 -6.31 7.01 -3.61
C HIS A 96 -5.24 6.15 -2.97
N ILE A 97 -5.60 5.52 -1.87
CA ILE A 97 -4.75 4.57 -1.16
C ILE A 97 -5.24 3.17 -1.49
N GLY A 98 -4.32 2.29 -1.83
CA GLY A 98 -4.61 0.91 -2.21
C GLY A 98 -5.22 0.11 -1.06
N GLY A 99 -6.22 -0.71 -1.41
CA GLY A 99 -6.96 -1.52 -0.46
C GLY A 99 -8.06 -2.31 -1.16
N TYR A 100 -9.04 -2.75 -0.38
CA TYR A 100 -10.12 -3.62 -0.85
C TYR A 100 -10.92 -3.06 -2.05
N ARG A 101 -11.19 -1.74 -2.06
CA ARG A 101 -12.01 -1.09 -3.09
C ARG A 101 -11.27 -0.09 -3.95
N HIS A 102 -10.01 0.08 -3.70
CA HIS A 102 -9.19 1.09 -4.35
C HIS A 102 -7.88 0.47 -4.83
N ARG A 103 -7.47 0.87 -6.02
CA ARG A 103 -6.08 0.80 -6.41
C ARG A 103 -5.45 2.12 -5.98
N GLY A 104 -4.38 2.06 -5.21
CA GLY A 104 -3.62 3.23 -4.81
C GLY A 104 -2.88 3.85 -5.98
N GLU A 105 -2.43 5.06 -5.78
CA GLU A 105 -1.46 5.67 -6.68
C GLU A 105 -0.17 4.85 -6.71
N ILE A 106 0.40 4.70 -7.91
CA ILE A 106 1.77 4.23 -8.06
C ILE A 106 2.67 5.44 -7.97
N VAL A 107 3.54 5.42 -6.98
CA VAL A 107 4.49 6.51 -6.73
C VAL A 107 5.91 6.08 -7.07
N GLU A 108 6.70 7.06 -7.46
CA GLU A 108 8.15 6.98 -7.50
C GLU A 108 8.70 7.86 -6.39
N ILE A 109 9.60 7.31 -5.61
CA ILE A 109 10.20 7.95 -4.46
C ILE A 109 11.71 7.94 -4.65
N VAL A 110 12.29 9.12 -4.65
CA VAL A 110 13.72 9.30 -4.48
C VAL A 110 13.97 9.54 -3.00
N GLY A 111 14.77 8.70 -2.36
CA GLY A 111 14.96 8.81 -0.91
C GLY A 111 16.19 8.08 -0.40
N ILE A 112 16.52 8.34 0.86
CA ILE A 112 17.63 7.71 1.57
C ILE A 112 17.09 6.46 2.25
N PHE A 113 17.65 5.31 1.92
CA PHE A 113 17.34 4.05 2.56
C PHE A 113 18.13 3.92 3.87
N ASN A 114 17.46 3.50 4.93
CA ASN A 114 18.07 3.19 6.23
C ASN A 114 17.79 1.72 6.57
N GLN A 115 18.83 0.96 6.76
CA GLN A 115 18.73 -0.43 7.25
C GLN A 115 18.18 -0.48 8.68
N SER A 116 18.54 0.51 9.50
CA SER A 116 18.09 0.63 10.88
C SER A 116 18.03 2.10 11.26
N CYS A 117 16.86 2.70 11.11
CA CYS A 117 16.67 4.12 11.33
C CYS A 117 16.65 4.47 12.83
N PRO A 118 17.59 5.25 13.35
CA PRO A 118 17.62 5.60 14.77
C PRO A 118 16.46 6.55 15.16
N GLN A 119 15.87 7.26 14.21
CA GLN A 119 14.74 8.16 14.44
C GLN A 119 13.41 7.42 14.57
N HIS A 120 13.33 6.21 14.02
CA HIS A 120 12.10 5.41 13.95
C HIS A 120 12.24 4.04 14.64
N GLY A 121 12.98 4.01 15.77
CA GLY A 121 13.07 2.82 16.62
C GLY A 121 13.96 1.69 16.11
N GLY A 122 14.76 1.95 15.08
CA GLY A 122 15.63 0.94 14.47
C GLY A 122 14.96 0.18 13.32
N ASP A 123 13.77 0.60 12.90
CA ASP A 123 13.08 0.00 11.76
C ASP A 123 13.80 0.32 10.45
N MET A 124 13.61 -0.57 9.47
CA MET A 124 14.07 -0.37 8.10
C MET A 124 13.07 0.55 7.39
N ASP A 125 13.55 1.69 6.90
CA ASP A 125 12.70 2.71 6.27
C ASP A 125 13.38 3.43 5.10
N ILE A 126 12.62 4.28 4.44
CA ILE A 126 13.12 5.21 3.42
C ILE A 126 12.68 6.62 3.81
N HIS A 127 13.62 7.56 3.86
CA HIS A 127 13.34 8.98 4.01
C HIS A 127 13.25 9.62 2.63
N ALA A 128 12.05 9.97 2.21
CA ALA A 128 11.82 10.57 0.90
C ALA A 128 12.45 11.97 0.82
N LEU A 129 13.15 12.20 -0.27
CA LEU A 129 13.64 13.50 -0.71
C LEU A 129 12.70 14.10 -1.75
N GLU A 130 12.03 13.24 -2.52
CA GLU A 130 11.05 13.60 -3.55
C GLU A 130 10.05 12.44 -3.71
N LEU A 131 8.77 12.78 -3.85
CA LEU A 131 7.68 11.86 -4.17
C LEU A 131 6.96 12.36 -5.42
N SER A 132 6.76 11.49 -6.39
CA SER A 132 5.99 11.80 -7.58
C SER A 132 4.98 10.69 -7.89
N VAL A 133 3.76 11.08 -8.28
CA VAL A 133 2.72 10.14 -8.69
C VAL A 133 2.91 9.81 -10.17
N ILE A 134 3.36 8.57 -10.47
CA ILE A 134 3.60 8.11 -11.85
C ILE A 134 2.38 7.45 -12.48
N GLN A 135 1.45 6.94 -11.68
CA GLN A 135 0.17 6.41 -12.16
C GLN A 135 -0.94 6.72 -11.16
N PRO A 136 -2.05 7.36 -11.59
CA PRO A 136 -3.16 7.65 -10.68
C PRO A 136 -3.84 6.38 -10.21
N GLY A 137 -4.27 6.39 -8.97
CA GLY A 137 -5.12 5.39 -8.38
C GLY A 137 -6.55 5.44 -8.93
N ARG A 138 -7.35 4.45 -8.57
CA ARG A 138 -8.77 4.40 -8.95
C ARG A 138 -9.60 3.61 -7.96
N SER A 139 -10.86 4.01 -7.82
CA SER A 139 -11.85 3.24 -7.09
C SER A 139 -12.45 2.15 -7.98
N TYR A 140 -12.74 0.99 -7.38
CA TYR A 140 -13.50 -0.07 -8.04
C TYR A 140 -14.95 -0.01 -7.59
N GLN A 141 -15.88 -0.02 -8.55
CA GLN A 141 -17.28 -0.24 -8.24
C GLN A 141 -17.53 -1.72 -7.93
N GLU A 142 -18.11 -1.98 -6.76
CA GLU A 142 -18.59 -3.32 -6.46
C GLU A 142 -19.79 -3.65 -7.35
N ILE A 143 -19.68 -4.73 -8.10
CA ILE A 143 -20.83 -5.29 -8.80
C ILE A 143 -21.64 -6.07 -7.76
N PRO A 144 -22.88 -5.64 -7.44
CA PRO A 144 -23.68 -6.33 -6.43
C PRO A 144 -23.92 -7.79 -6.85
N ASN A 145 -23.68 -8.70 -5.92
CA ASN A 145 -23.86 -10.12 -6.17
C ASN A 145 -25.36 -10.47 -6.12
N VAL A 146 -26.03 -10.30 -7.28
CA VAL A 146 -27.49 -10.53 -7.45
C VAL A 146 -27.89 -11.93 -7.01
N ARG A 147 -27.04 -12.95 -7.24
CA ARG A 147 -27.32 -14.33 -6.81
C ARG A 147 -27.42 -14.43 -5.28
N ARG A 148 -26.50 -13.79 -4.54
CA ARG A 148 -26.54 -13.76 -3.06
C ARG A 148 -27.78 -13.00 -2.56
N ALA A 149 -28.13 -11.89 -3.21
CA ALA A 149 -29.33 -11.11 -2.87
C ALA A 149 -30.61 -11.93 -3.08
N LEU A 150 -30.73 -12.68 -4.18
CA LEU A 150 -31.87 -13.55 -4.45
C LEU A 150 -31.98 -14.70 -3.43
N VAL A 151 -30.87 -15.34 -3.08
CA VAL A 151 -30.86 -16.38 -2.03
C VAL A 151 -31.29 -15.80 -0.68
N ALA A 152 -30.79 -14.63 -0.30
CA ALA A 152 -31.19 -13.97 0.95
C ALA A 152 -32.69 -13.61 0.95
N LEU A 153 -33.23 -13.13 -0.16
CA LEU A 153 -34.66 -12.84 -0.32
C LEU A 153 -35.50 -14.12 -0.19
N LEU A 154 -35.08 -15.21 -0.84
CA LEU A 154 -35.76 -16.51 -0.76
C LEU A 154 -35.83 -17.01 0.70
N LEU A 155 -34.70 -16.98 1.40
CA LEU A 155 -34.63 -17.40 2.80
C LEU A 155 -35.52 -16.52 3.72
N MET A 156 -35.58 -15.23 3.44
CA MET A 156 -36.44 -14.31 4.18
C MET A 156 -37.91 -14.67 3.95
N VAL A 157 -38.34 -14.92 2.70
CA VAL A 157 -39.71 -15.31 2.39
C VAL A 157 -40.07 -16.64 3.06
N LEU A 158 -39.19 -17.66 3.00
CA LEU A 158 -39.39 -18.93 3.70
C LEU A 158 -39.54 -18.75 5.20
N SER A 159 -38.70 -17.92 5.82
CA SER A 159 -38.78 -17.62 7.25
C SER A 159 -40.10 -16.96 7.64
N LEU A 160 -40.55 -15.98 6.87
CA LEU A 160 -41.84 -15.31 7.08
C LEU A 160 -43.02 -16.27 6.91
N THR A 161 -43.02 -17.13 5.89
CA THR A 161 -44.09 -18.11 5.70
C THR A 161 -44.14 -19.12 6.84
N MET A 162 -43.01 -19.63 7.31
CA MET A 162 -42.94 -20.53 8.46
C MET A 162 -43.42 -19.86 9.74
N PHE A 163 -43.04 -18.59 9.97
CA PHE A 163 -43.52 -17.80 11.09
C PHE A 163 -45.06 -17.66 11.09
N TRP A 164 -45.65 -17.30 9.92
CA TRP A 164 -47.09 -17.15 9.79
C TRP A 164 -47.87 -18.47 9.97
N LEU A 165 -47.35 -19.56 9.38
CA LEU A 165 -47.94 -20.88 9.54
C LEU A 165 -47.93 -21.35 11.01
N ASN A 166 -46.80 -21.12 11.70
CA ASN A 166 -46.70 -21.48 13.11
C ASN A 166 -47.64 -20.65 13.99
N ARG A 167 -47.73 -19.35 13.72
CA ARG A 167 -48.65 -18.44 14.40
C ARG A 167 -50.12 -18.86 14.15
N TRP A 168 -50.46 -19.28 12.94
CA TRP A 168 -51.78 -19.71 12.58
C TRP A 168 -52.17 -21.05 13.27
N LYS A 169 -51.26 -22.01 13.30
CA LYS A 169 -51.44 -23.27 14.06
C LYS A 169 -51.65 -23.03 15.53
N ARG A 170 -50.92 -22.18 16.18
CA ARG A 170 -51.04 -21.82 17.60
C ARG A 170 -52.42 -21.19 17.94
N LYS A 171 -53.01 -20.47 17.00
CA LYS A 171 -54.38 -19.92 17.21
C LYS A 171 -55.50 -20.95 17.10
N ARG A 172 -55.24 -22.09 16.46
CA ARG A 172 -56.24 -23.16 16.27
C ARG A 172 -56.21 -24.28 17.31
N THR A 173 -55.18 -24.35 18.13
CA THR A 173 -55.10 -25.25 19.28
C THR A 173 -55.30 -24.43 20.54
N PRO A 174 -56.56 -24.29 21.05
CA PRO A 174 -56.77 -23.80 22.40
C PRO A 174 -56.18 -24.82 23.37
N LEU A 175 -55.40 -24.31 24.34
CA LEU A 175 -54.91 -25.13 25.46
C LEU A 175 -56.10 -25.73 26.22
N PRO A 176 -56.00 -27.00 26.67
CA PRO A 176 -57.04 -27.65 27.46
C PRO A 176 -57.21 -26.94 28.79
#